data_3d25608e58366b2abf8a1af50cba099a
#
_entry.id   3d25608e58366b2abf8a1af50cba099a
#
_cell.length_a   1.000
_cell.length_b   1.000
_cell.length_c   1.000
_cell.angle_alpha   90.00
_cell.angle_beta   90.00
_cell.angle_gamma   90.00
#
_symmetry.space_group_name_H-M   'P 1'
#
loop_
_entity.id
_entity.type
_entity.pdbx_description
1 polymer ?
#
loop_
_entity_poly.entity_id
_entity_poly.type
_entity_poly.pdbx_seq_one_letter_code
_entity_poly.pdbx_strand_id
1 'polypeptide(L)'
;MLFDFQTQPDLFLVVRLALTVWLLAAAWSDIRTGRIPNWMTLSVMVGVGLYQLVFARQWLVLVIWLVLFVLWELNFMMAGDAKLLMGLFALFPSLDYAIVLAVGGMIELIPLLILRYRSRPLTTTLTSVALRVQNGHLVPTRAELVRDGRRLAWVFCLPSIVYVWWFWRP
;
A
#
# COMPACT_ATOMS: atom_id res chain seq x y z
N MET A 1 24.39 -7.74 2.16
CA MET A 1 23.19 -7.90 3.02
C MET A 1 23.65 -7.93 4.47
N LEU A 2 22.96 -7.21 5.38
CA LEU A 2 23.34 -7.15 6.82
C LEU A 2 23.13 -8.49 7.54
N PHE A 3 22.31 -9.37 7.00
CA PHE A 3 22.04 -10.68 7.57
C PHE A 3 22.14 -11.74 6.49
N ASP A 4 22.97 -12.72 6.74
CA ASP A 4 23.03 -13.93 5.91
C ASP A 4 21.94 -14.90 6.40
N PHE A 5 20.73 -14.71 5.90
CA PHE A 5 19.57 -15.51 6.26
C PHE A 5 19.67 -16.98 5.83
N GLN A 6 20.62 -17.32 4.93
CA GLN A 6 20.82 -18.72 4.52
C GLN A 6 21.48 -19.53 5.64
N THR A 7 22.27 -18.87 6.49
CA THR A 7 22.95 -19.52 7.62
C THR A 7 22.12 -19.56 8.90
N GLN A 8 21.00 -18.79 8.97
CA GLN A 8 20.16 -18.68 10.16
C GLN A 8 18.65 -18.76 9.81
N PRO A 9 18.13 -19.97 9.53
CA PRO A 9 16.72 -20.15 9.14
C PRO A 9 15.74 -19.69 10.22
N ASP A 10 16.10 -19.81 11.50
CA ASP A 10 15.25 -19.39 12.62
C ASP A 10 15.08 -17.86 12.66
N LEU A 11 16.16 -17.12 12.41
CA LEU A 11 16.09 -15.66 12.33
C LEU A 11 15.18 -15.20 11.18
N PHE A 12 15.27 -15.87 10.04
CA PHE A 12 14.42 -15.56 8.90
C PHE A 12 12.93 -15.81 9.20
N LEU A 13 12.62 -16.90 9.89
CA LEU A 13 11.26 -17.20 10.34
C LEU A 13 10.74 -16.12 11.30
N VAL A 14 11.56 -15.71 12.28
CA VAL A 14 11.20 -14.63 13.22
C VAL A 14 10.90 -13.33 12.49
N VAL A 15 11.72 -12.95 11.50
CA VAL A 15 11.49 -11.73 10.71
C VAL A 15 10.19 -11.83 9.90
N ARG A 16 9.90 -12.98 9.28
CA ARG A 16 8.62 -13.20 8.58
C ARG A 16 7.42 -13.06 9.51
N LEU A 17 7.48 -13.67 10.69
CA LEU A 17 6.42 -13.56 11.70
C LEU A 17 6.25 -12.11 12.18
N ALA A 18 7.34 -11.42 12.47
CA ALA A 18 7.30 -10.02 12.90
C ALA A 18 6.66 -9.10 11.83
N LEU A 19 7.05 -9.27 10.56
CA LEU A 19 6.46 -8.54 9.43
C LEU A 19 4.97 -8.87 9.27
N THR A 20 4.59 -10.15 9.41
CA THR A 20 3.19 -10.56 9.31
C THR A 20 2.35 -9.92 10.41
N VAL A 21 2.81 -9.95 11.66
CA VAL A 21 2.13 -9.30 12.78
C VAL A 21 2.01 -7.79 12.57
N TRP A 22 3.07 -7.14 12.09
CA TRP A 22 3.07 -5.72 11.80
C TRP A 22 2.05 -5.36 10.69
N LEU A 23 1.99 -6.13 9.60
CA LEU A 23 1.04 -5.95 8.51
C LEU A 23 -0.40 -6.15 8.98
N LEU A 24 -0.67 -7.19 9.79
CA LEU A 24 -1.98 -7.42 10.37
C LEU A 24 -2.39 -6.29 11.32
N ALA A 25 -1.46 -5.79 12.13
CA ALA A 25 -1.72 -4.67 13.03
C ALA A 25 -2.04 -3.37 12.25
N ALA A 26 -1.33 -3.12 11.14
CA ALA A 26 -1.60 -1.98 10.27
C ALA A 26 -2.99 -2.08 9.62
N ALA A 27 -3.32 -3.24 9.04
CA ALA A 27 -4.64 -3.50 8.47
C ALA A 27 -5.76 -3.40 9.51
N TRP A 28 -5.56 -3.96 10.70
CA TRP A 28 -6.51 -3.88 11.80
C TRP A 28 -6.75 -2.45 12.29
N SER A 29 -5.67 -1.66 12.41
CA SER A 29 -5.76 -0.25 12.79
C SER A 29 -6.59 0.53 11.77
N ASP A 30 -6.34 0.32 10.47
CA ASP A 30 -7.12 0.96 9.41
C ASP A 30 -8.59 0.54 9.44
N ILE A 31 -8.89 -0.74 9.61
CA ILE A 31 -10.27 -1.24 9.71
C ILE A 31 -11.01 -0.63 10.92
N ARG A 32 -10.34 -0.50 12.07
CA ARG A 32 -10.97 0.04 13.28
C ARG A 32 -11.11 1.55 13.27
N THR A 33 -10.05 2.26 12.95
CA THR A 33 -9.96 3.72 13.15
C THR A 33 -10.02 4.52 11.85
N GLY A 34 -9.88 3.86 10.68
CA GLY A 34 -9.72 4.53 9.38
C GLY A 34 -8.39 5.28 9.27
N ARG A 35 -7.43 4.98 10.14
CA ARG A 35 -6.11 5.63 10.17
C ARG A 35 -5.02 4.62 10.52
N ILE A 36 -3.93 4.68 9.79
CA ILE A 36 -2.72 3.95 10.15
C ILE A 36 -1.84 4.88 10.98
N PRO A 37 -1.40 4.49 12.18
CA PRO A 37 -0.54 5.32 13.02
C PRO A 37 0.75 5.69 12.28
N ASN A 38 1.11 6.98 12.29
CA ASN A 38 2.30 7.47 11.60
C ASN A 38 3.59 6.79 12.08
N TRP A 39 3.69 6.44 13.35
CA TRP A 39 4.86 5.76 13.88
C TRP A 39 5.08 4.38 13.25
N MET A 40 3.99 3.66 12.88
CA MET A 40 4.13 2.36 12.21
C MET A 40 4.65 2.52 10.77
N THR A 41 4.13 3.48 10.02
CA THR A 41 4.48 3.64 8.61
C THR A 41 5.79 4.42 8.42
N LEU A 42 5.98 5.51 9.18
CA LEU A 42 7.17 6.36 9.07
C LEU A 42 8.45 5.65 9.55
N SER A 43 8.38 4.87 10.63
CA SER A 43 9.56 4.15 11.12
C SER A 43 10.09 3.16 10.07
N VAL A 44 9.20 2.43 9.41
CA VAL A 44 9.60 1.49 8.35
C VAL A 44 10.04 2.24 7.11
N MET A 45 9.26 3.24 6.67
CA MET A 45 9.59 4.04 5.48
C MET A 45 10.95 4.70 5.62
N VAL A 46 11.19 5.42 6.73
CA VAL A 46 12.44 6.17 6.92
C VAL A 46 13.58 5.23 7.27
N GLY A 47 13.40 4.32 8.24
CA GLY A 47 14.47 3.44 8.70
C GLY A 47 14.97 2.50 7.59
N VAL A 48 14.05 1.76 6.98
CA VAL A 48 14.41 0.81 5.91
C VAL A 48 14.74 1.55 4.61
N GLY A 49 14.00 2.62 4.30
CA GLY A 49 14.24 3.41 3.10
C GLY A 49 15.61 4.06 3.08
N LEU A 50 16.04 4.70 4.17
CA LEU A 50 17.39 5.25 4.29
C LEU A 50 18.45 4.16 4.19
N TYR A 51 18.22 3.01 4.81
CA TYR A 51 19.12 1.87 4.66
C TYR A 51 19.27 1.44 3.19
N GLN A 52 18.15 1.29 2.48
CA GLN A 52 18.17 0.90 1.07
C GLN A 52 18.88 1.93 0.19
N LEU A 53 18.70 3.23 0.45
CA LEU A 53 19.31 4.28 -0.35
C LEU A 53 20.80 4.44 -0.07
N VAL A 54 21.20 4.44 1.21
CA VAL A 54 22.59 4.75 1.61
C VAL A 54 23.48 3.53 1.48
N PHE A 55 23.05 2.38 1.97
CA PHE A 55 23.87 1.17 2.05
C PHE A 55 23.64 0.20 0.90
N ALA A 56 22.39 -0.07 0.53
CA ALA A 56 22.08 -0.98 -0.57
C ALA A 56 22.09 -0.30 -1.93
N ARG A 57 22.16 1.03 -2.01
CA ARG A 57 22.17 1.85 -3.25
C ARG A 57 21.00 1.53 -4.18
N GLN A 58 19.85 1.22 -3.63
CA GLN A 58 18.62 0.86 -4.36
C GLN A 58 17.84 2.11 -4.77
N TRP A 59 18.28 2.76 -5.86
CA TRP A 59 17.65 3.98 -6.39
C TRP A 59 16.20 3.79 -6.82
N LEU A 60 15.79 2.55 -7.09
CA LEU A 60 14.40 2.22 -7.41
C LEU A 60 13.43 2.67 -6.32
N VAL A 61 13.85 2.63 -5.05
CA VAL A 61 13.05 3.10 -3.91
C VAL A 61 12.68 4.57 -4.05
N LEU A 62 13.62 5.42 -4.46
CA LEU A 62 13.35 6.85 -4.69
C LEU A 62 12.36 7.08 -5.84
N VAL A 63 12.52 6.34 -6.94
CA VAL A 63 11.61 6.46 -8.08
C VAL A 63 10.19 6.09 -7.65
N ILE A 64 10.03 4.99 -6.94
CA ILE A 64 8.72 4.55 -6.44
C ILE A 64 8.15 5.57 -5.44
N TRP A 65 8.96 6.07 -4.53
CA TRP A 65 8.53 7.10 -3.57
C TRP A 65 8.06 8.36 -4.27
N LEU A 66 8.78 8.82 -5.29
CA LEU A 66 8.37 9.98 -6.09
C LEU A 66 7.03 9.74 -6.77
N VAL A 67 6.84 8.57 -7.40
CA VAL A 67 5.56 8.21 -8.03
C VAL A 67 4.42 8.20 -7.01
N LEU A 68 4.62 7.54 -5.87
CA LEU A 68 3.60 7.46 -4.80
C LEU A 68 3.30 8.85 -4.20
N PHE A 69 4.31 9.70 -4.07
CA PHE A 69 4.15 11.08 -3.61
C PHE A 69 3.31 11.90 -4.61
N VAL A 70 3.61 11.78 -5.91
CA VAL A 70 2.82 12.45 -6.96
C VAL A 70 1.38 11.94 -6.98
N LEU A 71 1.15 10.63 -6.85
CA LEU A 71 -0.20 10.07 -6.79
C LEU A 71 -0.97 10.57 -5.55
N TRP A 72 -0.30 10.73 -4.41
CA TRP A 72 -0.90 11.32 -3.22
C TRP A 72 -1.23 12.82 -3.42
N GLU A 73 -0.32 13.63 -3.98
CA GLU A 73 -0.57 15.04 -4.28
C GLU A 73 -1.72 15.22 -5.29
N LEU A 74 -1.81 14.34 -6.27
CA LEU A 74 -2.92 14.31 -7.23
C LEU A 74 -4.24 13.75 -6.64
N ASN A 75 -4.30 13.48 -5.33
CA ASN A 75 -5.47 12.92 -4.63
C ASN A 75 -5.97 11.57 -5.18
N PHE A 76 -5.11 10.74 -5.76
CA PHE A 76 -5.47 9.37 -6.15
C PHE A 76 -5.51 8.41 -4.97
N MET A 77 -4.80 8.72 -3.88
CA MET A 77 -4.76 7.89 -2.68
C MET A 77 -4.69 8.74 -1.40
N MET A 78 -5.05 8.14 -0.26
CA MET A 78 -4.92 8.77 1.04
C MET A 78 -3.47 8.80 1.51
N ALA A 79 -3.11 9.77 2.36
CA ALA A 79 -1.76 9.91 2.90
C ALA A 79 -1.28 8.67 3.69
N GLY A 80 -2.22 7.96 4.36
CA GLY A 80 -1.92 6.72 5.09
C GLY A 80 -1.49 5.60 4.16
N ASP A 81 -2.22 5.42 3.04
CA ASP A 81 -1.96 4.41 2.03
C ASP A 81 -0.63 4.67 1.32
N ALA A 82 -0.37 5.94 0.95
CA ALA A 82 0.88 6.33 0.32
C ALA A 82 2.09 6.00 1.20
N LYS A 83 2.04 6.37 2.50
CA LYS A 83 3.12 6.07 3.45
C LYS A 83 3.30 4.58 3.68
N LEU A 84 2.19 3.82 3.76
CA LEU A 84 2.24 2.36 3.89
C LEU A 84 2.94 1.75 2.67
N LEU A 85 2.53 2.12 1.46
CA LEU A 85 3.14 1.65 0.22
C LEU A 85 4.61 2.05 0.11
N MET A 86 4.98 3.29 0.47
CA MET A 86 6.38 3.71 0.50
C MET A 86 7.21 2.83 1.45
N GLY A 87 6.67 2.49 2.63
CA GLY A 87 7.31 1.59 3.58
C GLY A 87 7.44 0.16 3.04
N LEU A 88 6.41 -0.36 2.41
CA LEU A 88 6.40 -1.71 1.82
C LEU A 88 7.39 -1.83 0.66
N PHE A 89 7.47 -0.83 -0.22
CA PHE A 89 8.46 -0.82 -1.29
C PHE A 89 9.90 -0.55 -0.80
N ALA A 90 10.07 0.09 0.36
CA ALA A 90 11.36 0.14 1.01
C ALA A 90 11.79 -1.23 1.54
N LEU A 91 10.85 -2.01 2.10
CA LEU A 91 11.11 -3.38 2.55
C LEU A 91 11.40 -4.34 1.39
N PHE A 92 10.67 -4.22 0.29
CA PHE A 92 10.71 -5.12 -0.85
C PHE A 92 10.88 -4.36 -2.17
N PRO A 93 12.09 -3.80 -2.44
CA PRO A 93 12.34 -3.01 -3.65
C PRO A 93 12.54 -3.91 -4.87
N SER A 94 11.55 -4.73 -5.22
CA SER A 94 11.62 -5.66 -6.33
C SER A 94 10.40 -5.56 -7.25
N LEU A 95 10.60 -5.88 -8.52
CA LEU A 95 9.51 -5.92 -9.50
C LEU A 95 8.52 -7.05 -9.18
N ASP A 96 9.04 -8.19 -8.71
CA ASP A 96 8.21 -9.34 -8.31
C ASP A 96 7.23 -8.95 -7.21
N TYR A 97 7.69 -8.16 -6.22
CA TYR A 97 6.81 -7.63 -5.19
C TYR A 97 5.73 -6.70 -5.77
N ALA A 98 6.11 -5.82 -6.70
CA ALA A 98 5.16 -4.92 -7.36
C ALA A 98 4.07 -5.71 -8.12
N ILE A 99 4.46 -6.79 -8.80
CA ILE A 99 3.52 -7.68 -9.52
C ILE A 99 2.58 -8.38 -8.53
N VAL A 100 3.11 -8.98 -7.47
CA VAL A 100 2.28 -9.66 -6.44
C VAL A 100 1.31 -8.68 -5.79
N LEU A 101 1.77 -7.46 -5.47
CA LEU A 101 0.93 -6.42 -4.90
C LEU A 101 -0.18 -5.98 -5.87
N ALA A 102 0.15 -5.77 -7.16
CA ALA A 102 -0.81 -5.36 -8.16
C ALA A 102 -1.86 -6.44 -8.43
N VAL A 103 -1.43 -7.69 -8.63
CA VAL A 103 -2.33 -8.82 -8.88
C VAL A 103 -3.21 -9.11 -7.66
N GLY A 104 -2.60 -9.19 -6.47
CA GLY A 104 -3.33 -9.42 -5.22
C GLY A 104 -4.33 -8.31 -4.93
N GLY A 105 -3.91 -7.04 -5.08
CA GLY A 105 -4.78 -5.89 -4.93
C GLY A 105 -5.95 -5.89 -5.93
N MET A 106 -5.72 -6.29 -7.18
CA MET A 106 -6.81 -6.46 -8.16
C MET A 106 -7.81 -7.54 -7.74
N ILE A 107 -7.32 -8.70 -7.29
CA ILE A 107 -8.18 -9.79 -6.83
C ILE A 107 -9.08 -9.34 -5.69
N GLU A 108 -8.58 -8.51 -4.78
CA GLU A 108 -9.33 -7.99 -3.66
C GLU A 108 -10.26 -6.83 -4.02
N LEU A 109 -9.84 -5.95 -4.94
CA LEU A 109 -10.63 -4.80 -5.37
C LEU A 109 -11.81 -5.19 -6.26
N ILE A 110 -11.69 -6.20 -7.12
CA ILE A 110 -12.76 -6.62 -8.03
C ILE A 110 -14.05 -6.97 -7.28
N PRO A 111 -14.07 -7.86 -6.26
CA PRO A 111 -15.28 -8.14 -5.48
C PRO A 111 -15.89 -6.90 -4.82
N LEU A 112 -15.04 -6.00 -4.31
CA LEU A 112 -15.51 -4.74 -3.71
C LEU A 112 -16.17 -3.83 -4.74
N LEU A 113 -15.64 -3.75 -5.95
CA LEU A 113 -16.24 -2.99 -7.03
C LEU A 113 -17.58 -3.60 -7.45
N ILE A 114 -17.65 -4.93 -7.61
CA ILE A 114 -18.88 -5.65 -7.96
C ILE A 114 -19.96 -5.38 -6.91
N LEU A 115 -19.64 -5.50 -5.62
CA LEU A 115 -20.58 -5.23 -4.52
C LEU A 115 -21.03 -3.76 -4.51
N ARG A 116 -20.15 -2.84 -4.84
CA ARG A 116 -20.47 -1.41 -4.93
C ARG A 116 -21.42 -1.11 -6.09
N TYR A 117 -21.16 -1.68 -7.27
CA TYR A 117 -22.00 -1.46 -8.44
C TYR A 117 -23.34 -2.19 -8.36
N ARG A 118 -23.41 -3.29 -7.61
CA ARG A 118 -24.69 -3.97 -7.35
C ARG A 118 -25.62 -3.14 -6.47
N SER A 119 -25.08 -2.30 -5.58
CA SER A 119 -25.86 -1.46 -4.67
C SER A 119 -26.14 -0.04 -5.19
N ARG A 120 -25.45 0.42 -6.22
CA ARG A 120 -25.65 1.75 -6.82
C ARG A 120 -25.76 1.62 -8.34
N PRO A 121 -26.84 2.13 -8.97
CA PRO A 121 -26.97 2.06 -10.41
C PRO A 121 -25.81 2.82 -11.08
N LEU A 122 -25.26 2.24 -12.15
CA LEU A 122 -24.15 2.81 -12.93
C LEU A 122 -24.43 4.24 -13.40
N THR A 123 -25.71 4.54 -13.65
CA THR A 123 -26.17 5.88 -14.06
C THR A 123 -25.80 6.96 -13.05
N THR A 124 -25.96 6.71 -11.73
CA THR A 124 -25.61 7.70 -10.71
C THR A 124 -24.09 7.94 -10.59
N THR A 125 -23.29 6.92 -10.91
CA THR A 125 -21.82 7.05 -10.92
C THR A 125 -21.39 7.81 -12.18
N LEU A 126 -21.95 7.51 -13.34
CA LEU A 126 -21.65 8.21 -14.59
C LEU A 126 -22.08 9.68 -14.55
N THR A 127 -23.27 9.97 -13.99
CA THR A 127 -23.71 11.37 -13.82
C THR A 127 -22.82 12.14 -12.85
N SER A 128 -22.33 11.52 -11.78
CA SER A 128 -21.38 12.17 -10.86
C SER A 128 -20.04 12.47 -11.52
N VAL A 129 -19.54 11.57 -12.36
CA VAL A 129 -18.32 11.77 -13.14
C VAL A 129 -18.52 12.86 -14.21
N ALA A 130 -19.64 12.83 -14.94
CA ALA A 130 -19.97 13.85 -15.94
C ALA A 130 -20.06 15.25 -15.32
N LEU A 131 -20.73 15.40 -14.18
CA LEU A 131 -20.80 16.66 -13.45
C LEU A 131 -19.42 17.14 -12.96
N ARG A 132 -18.52 16.25 -12.54
CA ARG A 132 -17.14 16.61 -12.19
C ARG A 132 -16.36 17.14 -13.39
N VAL A 133 -16.46 16.44 -14.52
CA VAL A 133 -15.82 16.87 -15.77
C VAL A 133 -16.35 18.23 -16.23
N GLN A 134 -17.67 18.47 -16.14
CA GLN A 134 -18.28 19.75 -16.47
C GLN A 134 -17.81 20.88 -15.55
N ASN A 135 -17.57 20.58 -14.26
CA ASN A 135 -17.07 21.55 -13.28
C ASN A 135 -15.53 21.72 -13.30
N GLY A 136 -14.83 21.11 -14.25
CA GLY A 136 -13.37 21.21 -14.38
C GLY A 136 -12.58 20.43 -13.33
N HIS A 137 -13.23 19.62 -12.48
CA HIS A 137 -12.59 18.82 -11.44
C HIS A 137 -12.45 17.35 -11.88
N LEU A 138 -11.37 17.03 -12.58
CA LEU A 138 -11.09 15.66 -13.01
C LEU A 138 -10.71 14.73 -11.84
N VAL A 139 -10.15 15.28 -10.77
CA VAL A 139 -9.64 14.54 -9.62
C VAL A 139 -10.49 14.81 -8.38
N PRO A 140 -10.73 13.81 -7.51
CA PRO A 140 -11.46 14.00 -6.25
C PRO A 140 -10.80 15.04 -5.36
N THR A 141 -11.58 15.84 -4.65
CA THR A 141 -11.05 16.74 -3.63
C THR A 141 -10.65 15.95 -2.38
N ARG A 142 -9.72 16.49 -1.58
CA ARG A 142 -9.33 15.86 -0.29
C ARG A 142 -10.52 15.65 0.65
N ALA A 143 -11.49 16.56 0.64
CA ALA A 143 -12.71 16.45 1.44
C ALA A 143 -13.59 15.27 0.98
N GLU A 144 -13.69 15.03 -0.31
CA GLU A 144 -14.41 13.87 -0.87
C GLU A 144 -13.69 12.56 -0.55
N LEU A 145 -12.34 12.52 -0.65
CA LEU A 145 -11.57 11.34 -0.26
C LEU A 145 -11.76 10.98 1.21
N VAL A 146 -11.80 11.97 2.10
CA VAL A 146 -12.04 11.73 3.54
C VAL A 146 -13.47 11.25 3.79
N ARG A 147 -14.47 11.81 3.07
CA ARG A 147 -15.89 11.43 3.24
C ARG A 147 -16.21 10.07 2.64
N ASP A 148 -15.74 9.82 1.42
CA ASP A 148 -16.08 8.65 0.61
C ASP A 148 -14.93 7.62 0.56
N GLY A 149 -13.77 7.96 1.16
CA GLY A 149 -12.58 7.13 1.21
C GLY A 149 -12.83 5.84 1.99
N ARG A 150 -12.42 4.72 1.40
CA ARG A 150 -12.51 3.41 2.03
C ARG A 150 -11.23 3.08 2.77
N ARG A 151 -11.36 2.25 3.79
CA ARG A 151 -10.25 1.64 4.52
C ARG A 151 -9.66 0.55 3.63
N LEU A 152 -8.57 0.86 2.92
CA LEU A 152 -8.00 -0.02 1.90
C LEU A 152 -6.63 -0.60 2.29
N ALA A 153 -6.12 -0.32 3.50
CA ALA A 153 -4.80 -0.81 3.90
C ALA A 153 -4.69 -2.35 3.83
N TRP A 154 -5.78 -3.06 4.11
CA TRP A 154 -5.81 -4.53 4.00
C TRP A 154 -5.55 -5.03 2.57
N VAL A 155 -5.97 -4.28 1.53
CA VAL A 155 -5.71 -4.57 0.11
C VAL A 155 -4.21 -4.59 -0.21
N PHE A 156 -3.40 -3.84 0.55
CA PHE A 156 -1.96 -3.84 0.42
C PHE A 156 -1.29 -4.84 1.37
N CYS A 157 -1.85 -5.02 2.57
CA CYS A 157 -1.27 -5.88 3.58
C CYS A 157 -1.38 -7.37 3.24
N LEU A 158 -2.53 -7.84 2.73
CA LEU A 158 -2.71 -9.27 2.42
C LEU A 158 -1.78 -9.75 1.29
N PRO A 159 -1.69 -9.09 0.12
CA PRO A 159 -0.70 -9.49 -0.89
C PRO A 159 0.74 -9.42 -0.38
N SER A 160 1.06 -8.47 0.51
CA SER A 160 2.38 -8.39 1.12
C SER A 160 2.67 -9.57 2.03
N ILE A 161 1.69 -10.07 2.79
CA ILE A 161 1.83 -11.30 3.59
C ILE A 161 2.06 -12.49 2.66
N VAL A 162 1.29 -12.61 1.56
CA VAL A 162 1.50 -13.65 0.56
C VAL A 162 2.92 -13.58 0.00
N TYR A 163 3.39 -12.38 -0.35
CA TYR A 163 4.76 -12.20 -0.83
C TYR A 163 5.80 -12.66 0.19
N VAL A 164 5.68 -12.26 1.44
CA VAL A 164 6.60 -12.62 2.54
C VAL A 164 6.71 -14.13 2.72
N TRP A 165 5.61 -14.87 2.55
CA TRP A 165 5.61 -16.32 2.81
C TRP A 165 5.98 -17.17 1.59
N TRP A 166 5.59 -16.77 0.38
CA TRP A 166 5.76 -17.60 -0.82
C TRP A 166 6.88 -17.15 -1.75
N PHE A 167 7.14 -15.85 -1.83
CA PHE A 167 8.05 -15.28 -2.82
C PHE A 167 9.33 -14.75 -2.21
N TRP A 168 9.26 -14.17 -1.00
CA TRP A 168 10.45 -13.61 -0.36
C TRP A 168 11.35 -14.72 0.14
N ARG A 169 12.47 -14.89 -0.56
CA ARG A 169 13.54 -15.82 -0.22
C ARG A 169 14.80 -15.04 0.18
N PRO A 170 15.59 -15.56 1.12
CA PRO A 170 16.84 -14.93 1.53
C PRO A 170 17.87 -14.93 0.43
#